data_f9a53f27a76a420118cdf3ea4474c189
#
_entry.id   f9a53f27a76a420118cdf3ea4474c189
#
_cell.length_a   1.000
_cell.length_b   1.000
_cell.length_c   1.000
_cell.angle_alpha   90.00
_cell.angle_beta   90.00
_cell.angle_gamma   90.00
#
_symmetry.space_group_name_H-M   'P 1'
#
loop_
_entity.id
_entity.type
_entity.pdbx_description
1 polymer ?
#
loop_
_entity_poly.entity_id
_entity_poly.type
_entity_poly.pdbx_seq_one_letter_code
_entity_poly.pdbx_strand_id
1 'polypeptide(L)'
;GTILDVLRELKLDANTLVIFTSDNGGPVNNGADNTPLRGAKGSTFEGGMRVCTIAWWPGKVKPAVCREVACTMDLFTTAAKLAGAEIPTDRVIDGKDLSPLLFGDGKVERDVFCYYRGQQLYAARVGAWKAHFITRSSYGPDKAVSHEIPELYNVEQDPSEIRNVADKHPEIIASIRAAVEKHRATVKEVPNQLEGVVEAAK
;
A
#
# COMPACT_ATOMS: atom_id res chain seq x y z
N GLY A 1 -0.68 17.58 17.48
CA GLY A 1 -0.26 18.83 18.18
C GLY A 1 0.89 18.55 19.12
N THR A 2 0.59 18.02 20.31
CA THR A 2 1.53 17.90 21.44
C THR A 2 2.91 17.33 21.09
N ILE A 3 2.98 16.23 20.30
CA ILE A 3 4.28 15.66 19.89
C ILE A 3 5.10 16.66 19.08
N LEU A 4 4.48 17.37 18.14
CA LEU A 4 5.17 18.36 17.32
C LEU A 4 5.61 19.58 18.15
N ASP A 5 4.83 19.95 19.18
CA ASP A 5 5.17 21.06 20.07
C ASP A 5 6.38 20.70 20.92
N VAL A 6 6.43 19.49 21.50
CA VAL A 6 7.59 18.98 22.24
C VAL A 6 8.84 18.92 21.36
N LEU A 7 8.73 18.48 20.10
CA LEU A 7 9.88 18.47 19.18
C LEU A 7 10.42 19.89 18.95
N ARG A 8 9.55 20.88 18.82
CA ARG A 8 9.95 22.31 18.67
C ARG A 8 10.59 22.86 19.95
N GLU A 9 9.98 22.63 21.10
CA GLU A 9 10.50 23.05 22.41
C GLU A 9 11.91 22.50 22.66
N LEU A 10 12.13 21.23 22.30
CA LEU A 10 13.43 20.56 22.44
C LEU A 10 14.40 20.88 21.28
N LYS A 11 13.99 21.68 20.28
CA LYS A 11 14.78 22.02 19.08
C LYS A 11 15.23 20.79 18.28
N LEU A 12 14.43 19.72 18.28
CA LEU A 12 14.69 18.47 17.56
C LEU A 12 14.02 18.44 16.18
N ASP A 13 13.06 19.32 15.95
CA ASP A 13 12.22 19.38 14.74
C ASP A 13 13.02 19.55 13.45
N ALA A 14 14.11 20.31 13.47
CA ALA A 14 14.98 20.51 12.31
C ALA A 14 15.69 19.23 11.83
N ASN A 15 15.80 18.21 12.69
CA ASN A 15 16.46 16.94 12.37
C ASN A 15 15.55 15.70 12.60
N THR A 16 14.24 15.91 12.57
CA THR A 16 13.26 14.83 12.78
C THR A 16 12.24 14.81 11.66
N LEU A 17 12.21 13.70 10.90
CA LEU A 17 11.12 13.38 9.98
C LEU A 17 9.98 12.74 10.77
N VAL A 18 8.81 13.37 10.77
CA VAL A 18 7.59 12.82 11.36
C VAL A 18 6.68 12.33 10.24
N ILE A 19 6.27 11.07 10.31
CA ILE A 19 5.29 10.48 9.41
C ILE A 19 4.08 10.06 10.24
N PHE A 20 2.92 10.58 9.88
CA PHE A 20 1.63 10.18 10.44
C PHE A 20 0.85 9.43 9.37
N THR A 21 0.45 8.21 9.66
CA THR A 21 -0.31 7.35 8.74
C THR A 21 -1.18 6.36 9.51
N SER A 22 -2.12 5.72 8.82
CA SER A 22 -2.82 4.54 9.32
C SER A 22 -2.23 3.28 8.70
N ASP A 23 -2.43 2.14 9.33
CA ASP A 23 -2.01 0.81 8.84
C ASP A 23 -2.95 0.27 7.74
N ASN A 24 -4.23 0.62 7.81
CA ASN A 24 -5.28 0.20 6.88
C ASN A 24 -6.47 1.16 6.90
N GLY A 25 -7.40 0.98 5.98
CA GLY A 25 -8.68 1.68 6.00
C GLY A 25 -9.54 1.31 7.20
N GLY A 26 -10.49 2.18 7.53
CA GLY A 26 -11.29 2.05 8.73
C GLY A 26 -12.25 0.86 8.73
N PRO A 27 -12.52 0.24 9.90
CA PRO A 27 -13.56 -0.78 10.07
C PRO A 27 -14.92 -0.10 10.18
N VAL A 28 -15.72 -0.10 9.12
CA VAL A 28 -17.02 0.60 9.08
C VAL A 28 -18.00 0.09 10.14
N ASN A 29 -17.92 -1.19 10.53
CA ASN A 29 -18.74 -1.75 11.60
C ASN A 29 -18.42 -1.14 12.98
N ASN A 30 -17.31 -0.46 13.14
CA ASN A 30 -16.89 0.23 14.36
C ASN A 30 -17.01 1.76 14.23
N GLY A 31 -17.80 2.24 13.27
CA GLY A 31 -18.09 3.66 13.09
C GLY A 31 -17.08 4.43 12.24
N ALA A 32 -16.15 3.75 11.57
CA ALA A 32 -15.26 4.42 10.61
C ALA A 32 -16.00 4.73 9.30
N ASP A 33 -15.63 5.84 8.69
CA ASP A 33 -16.13 6.26 7.38
C ASP A 33 -14.97 6.29 6.38
N ASN A 34 -15.02 5.45 5.34
CA ASN A 34 -14.03 5.40 4.28
C ASN A 34 -14.52 6.11 3.00
N THR A 35 -15.71 6.73 3.03
CA THR A 35 -16.27 7.38 1.84
C THR A 35 -15.36 8.49 1.30
N PRO A 36 -15.28 8.64 -0.03
CA PRO A 36 -16.01 7.92 -1.08
C PRO A 36 -15.40 6.58 -1.49
N LEU A 37 -14.38 6.07 -0.79
CA LEU A 37 -13.65 4.87 -1.17
C LEU A 37 -14.47 3.60 -0.84
N ARG A 38 -14.51 2.66 -1.78
CA ARG A 38 -15.22 1.38 -1.61
C ARG A 38 -14.48 0.46 -0.63
N GLY A 39 -15.23 -0.30 0.16
CA GLY A 39 -14.71 -1.32 1.05
C GLY A 39 -14.27 -0.79 2.41
N ALA A 40 -13.74 -1.69 3.21
CA ALA A 40 -13.35 -1.43 4.60
C ALA A 40 -12.13 -2.30 4.98
N LYS A 41 -11.65 -2.12 6.20
CA LYS A 41 -10.59 -2.96 6.80
C LYS A 41 -10.79 -4.44 6.44
N GLY A 42 -9.76 -5.06 5.87
CA GLY A 42 -9.78 -6.46 5.42
C GLY A 42 -10.23 -6.66 3.98
N SER A 43 -10.59 -5.60 3.22
CA SER A 43 -10.76 -5.69 1.78
C SER A 43 -9.52 -5.18 1.05
N THR A 44 -9.40 -5.52 -0.23
CA THR A 44 -8.36 -4.98 -1.11
C THR A 44 -8.86 -3.81 -1.97
N PHE A 45 -10.10 -3.37 -1.76
CA PHE A 45 -10.62 -2.12 -2.32
C PHE A 45 -9.92 -0.91 -1.69
N GLU A 46 -9.98 0.24 -2.36
CA GLU A 46 -9.29 1.45 -1.91
C GLU A 46 -9.68 1.84 -0.46
N GLY A 47 -10.96 1.69 -0.06
CA GLY A 47 -11.41 1.98 1.31
C GLY A 47 -10.85 1.05 2.39
N GLY A 48 -10.31 -0.12 2.01
CA GLY A 48 -9.61 -1.01 2.93
C GLY A 48 -8.10 -0.79 2.98
N MET A 49 -7.54 -0.20 1.93
CA MET A 49 -6.09 -0.13 1.72
C MET A 49 -5.54 1.29 1.69
N ARG A 50 -6.25 2.23 1.07
CA ARG A 50 -5.79 3.61 0.93
C ARG A 50 -6.04 4.40 2.20
N VAL A 51 -5.01 5.02 2.72
CA VAL A 51 -5.03 5.79 3.97
C VAL A 51 -4.44 7.18 3.78
N CYS A 52 -4.83 8.12 4.64
CA CYS A 52 -4.19 9.41 4.73
C CYS A 52 -2.79 9.27 5.32
N THR A 53 -1.81 9.88 4.67
CA THR A 53 -0.43 9.91 5.15
C THR A 53 0.09 11.33 5.10
N ILE A 54 0.76 11.78 6.16
CA ILE A 54 1.36 13.11 6.25
C ILE A 54 2.82 12.92 6.62
N ALA A 55 3.71 13.55 5.85
CA ALA A 55 5.13 13.69 6.17
C ALA A 55 5.43 15.13 6.57
N TRP A 56 6.14 15.32 7.68
CA TRP A 56 6.49 16.63 8.18
C TRP A 56 7.96 16.67 8.59
N TRP A 57 8.70 17.61 8.01
CA TRP A 57 10.09 17.91 8.35
C TRP A 57 10.38 19.37 8.02
N PRO A 58 10.39 20.26 9.00
CA PRO A 58 10.59 21.70 8.76
C PRO A 58 11.88 22.01 8.00
N GLY A 59 11.76 22.86 7.00
CA GLY A 59 12.88 23.26 6.16
C GLY A 59 13.38 22.22 5.15
N LYS A 60 12.90 20.97 5.21
CA LYS A 60 13.28 19.90 4.28
C LYS A 60 12.13 19.39 3.42
N VAL A 61 10.98 19.09 4.02
CA VAL A 61 9.77 18.68 3.28
C VAL A 61 8.91 19.91 3.02
N LYS A 62 8.69 20.23 1.74
CA LYS A 62 7.84 21.35 1.34
C LYS A 62 6.37 20.94 1.38
N PRO A 63 5.45 21.87 1.72
CA PRO A 63 4.01 21.61 1.60
C PRO A 63 3.63 21.25 0.16
N ALA A 64 3.11 20.05 -0.02
CA ALA A 64 2.68 19.53 -1.32
C ALA A 64 1.67 18.40 -1.14
N VAL A 65 1.00 18.01 -2.22
CA VAL A 65 0.14 16.82 -2.29
C VAL A 65 0.79 15.84 -3.25
N CYS A 66 1.18 14.66 -2.73
CA CYS A 66 1.69 13.56 -3.52
C CYS A 66 0.56 12.58 -3.85
N ARG A 67 0.48 12.12 -5.10
CA ARG A 67 -0.52 11.14 -5.59
C ARG A 67 0.13 9.81 -6.00
N GLU A 68 1.45 9.69 -5.84
CA GLU A 68 2.18 8.46 -6.13
C GLU A 68 1.80 7.34 -5.14
N VAL A 69 1.91 6.08 -5.60
CA VAL A 69 1.67 4.92 -4.75
C VAL A 69 2.83 4.72 -3.79
N ALA A 70 2.55 4.85 -2.51
CA ALA A 70 3.46 4.54 -1.43
C ALA A 70 2.82 3.56 -0.45
N CYS A 71 3.62 2.85 0.32
CA CYS A 71 3.14 1.93 1.34
C CYS A 71 4.06 1.91 2.57
N THR A 72 3.60 1.31 3.66
CA THR A 72 4.36 1.26 4.92
C THR A 72 5.70 0.54 4.80
N MET A 73 5.85 -0.42 3.87
CA MET A 73 7.14 -1.07 3.59
C MET A 73 8.21 -0.08 3.10
N ASP A 74 7.80 0.99 2.43
CA ASP A 74 8.70 2.03 1.92
C ASP A 74 9.37 2.82 3.05
N LEU A 75 8.77 2.85 4.23
CA LEU A 75 9.31 3.57 5.40
C LEU A 75 10.65 2.98 5.84
N PHE A 76 10.80 1.65 5.81
CA PHE A 76 12.07 1.00 6.14
C PHE A 76 13.19 1.45 5.20
N THR A 77 12.95 1.34 3.89
CA THR A 77 13.94 1.69 2.85
C THR A 77 14.30 3.17 2.91
N THR A 78 13.29 4.03 3.09
CA THR A 78 13.47 5.48 3.21
C THR A 78 14.27 5.83 4.46
N ALA A 79 13.90 5.27 5.62
CA ALA A 79 14.59 5.55 6.89
C ALA A 79 16.04 5.07 6.86
N ALA A 80 16.30 3.86 6.35
CA ALA A 80 17.65 3.34 6.20
C ALA A 80 18.52 4.27 5.34
N LYS A 81 18.01 4.69 4.19
CA LYS A 81 18.72 5.60 3.29
C LYS A 81 18.99 6.96 3.92
N LEU A 82 18.00 7.55 4.61
CA LEU A 82 18.16 8.84 5.28
C LEU A 82 19.17 8.77 6.45
N ALA A 83 19.28 7.61 7.09
CA ALA A 83 20.25 7.34 8.13
C ALA A 83 21.66 6.99 7.61
N GLY A 84 21.84 6.89 6.28
CA GLY A 84 23.09 6.44 5.67
C GLY A 84 23.39 4.96 5.87
N ALA A 85 22.37 4.14 6.18
CA ALA A 85 22.49 2.70 6.34
C ALA A 85 22.37 1.99 4.98
N GLU A 86 23.06 0.88 4.84
CA GLU A 86 22.97 0.01 3.65
C GLU A 86 21.66 -0.81 3.69
N ILE A 87 21.01 -0.88 2.53
CA ILE A 87 19.84 -1.77 2.34
C ILE A 87 20.37 -3.19 2.09
N PRO A 88 19.84 -4.23 2.76
CA PRO A 88 20.21 -5.62 2.47
C PRO A 88 20.05 -5.97 1.00
N THR A 89 21.06 -6.61 0.41
CA THR A 89 21.08 -7.04 -1.01
C THR A 89 20.97 -8.56 -1.16
N ASP A 90 20.98 -9.29 -0.05
CA ASP A 90 20.86 -10.76 0.02
C ASP A 90 19.43 -11.27 -0.25
N ARG A 91 18.49 -10.36 -0.35
CA ARG A 91 17.05 -10.63 -0.57
C ARG A 91 16.38 -9.49 -1.32
N VAL A 92 15.22 -9.78 -1.94
CA VAL A 92 14.39 -8.75 -2.54
C VAL A 92 13.69 -7.96 -1.43
N ILE A 93 13.81 -6.63 -1.45
CA ILE A 93 13.11 -5.70 -0.57
C ILE A 93 12.02 -5.00 -1.39
N ASP A 94 10.76 -5.21 -1.01
CA ASP A 94 9.60 -4.63 -1.71
C ASP A 94 9.47 -3.12 -1.48
N GLY A 95 9.91 -2.63 -0.34
CA GLY A 95 9.90 -1.20 0.01
C GLY A 95 10.79 -0.39 -0.93
N LYS A 96 10.32 0.80 -1.30
CA LYS A 96 11.02 1.77 -2.14
C LYS A 96 11.46 2.98 -1.31
N ASP A 97 12.52 3.64 -1.74
CA ASP A 97 12.94 4.91 -1.15
C ASP A 97 11.99 6.03 -1.56
N LEU A 98 11.33 6.67 -0.61
CA LEU A 98 10.41 7.78 -0.81
C LEU A 98 11.12 9.16 -0.82
N SER A 99 12.44 9.22 -0.65
CA SER A 99 13.20 10.49 -0.63
C SER A 99 12.91 11.38 -1.84
N PRO A 100 12.79 10.84 -3.10
CA PRO A 100 12.44 11.65 -4.26
C PRO A 100 11.08 12.32 -4.14
N LEU A 101 10.10 11.70 -3.48
CA LEU A 101 8.76 12.27 -3.25
C LEU A 101 8.76 13.28 -2.09
N LEU A 102 9.59 13.06 -1.07
CA LEU A 102 9.64 13.91 0.11
C LEU A 102 10.38 15.22 -0.12
N PHE A 103 11.47 15.20 -0.90
CA PHE A 103 12.39 16.32 -1.02
C PHE A 103 12.47 16.93 -2.41
N GLY A 104 11.77 16.40 -3.40
CA GLY A 104 11.82 16.86 -4.77
C GLY A 104 10.56 16.57 -5.55
N ASP A 105 10.65 16.74 -6.86
CA ASP A 105 9.60 16.44 -7.83
C ASP A 105 9.84 15.07 -8.49
N GLY A 106 10.51 14.17 -7.79
CA GLY A 106 10.84 12.83 -8.27
C GLY A 106 9.65 11.90 -8.28
N LYS A 107 9.87 10.71 -8.87
CA LYS A 107 8.92 9.60 -8.87
C LYS A 107 9.55 8.40 -8.17
N VAL A 108 8.69 7.52 -7.68
CA VAL A 108 9.08 6.20 -7.20
C VAL A 108 8.62 5.17 -8.22
N GLU A 109 9.57 4.54 -8.87
CA GLU A 109 9.27 3.48 -9.84
C GLU A 109 8.79 2.23 -9.12
N ARG A 110 7.56 1.83 -9.47
CA ARG A 110 6.93 0.62 -8.98
C ARG A 110 6.22 -0.07 -10.14
N ASP A 111 6.80 -1.14 -10.62
CA ASP A 111 6.28 -1.89 -11.77
C ASP A 111 4.85 -2.40 -11.50
N VAL A 112 4.64 -2.91 -10.29
CA VAL A 112 3.34 -3.42 -9.83
C VAL A 112 3.24 -3.29 -8.31
N PHE A 113 2.04 -3.00 -7.83
CA PHE A 113 1.70 -3.12 -6.41
C PHE A 113 0.70 -4.27 -6.24
N CYS A 114 1.12 -5.32 -5.53
CA CYS A 114 0.35 -6.54 -5.32
C CYS A 114 -0.36 -6.53 -3.97
N TYR A 115 -1.66 -6.81 -3.98
CA TYR A 115 -2.51 -6.85 -2.79
C TYR A 115 -2.77 -8.30 -2.42
N TYR A 116 -2.11 -8.75 -1.37
CA TYR A 116 -2.26 -10.09 -0.84
C TYR A 116 -3.22 -10.12 0.35
N ARG A 117 -3.91 -11.25 0.50
CA ARG A 117 -4.62 -11.61 1.70
C ARG A 117 -4.21 -13.02 2.09
N GLY A 118 -3.44 -13.14 3.18
CA GLY A 118 -2.67 -14.35 3.43
C GLY A 118 -1.70 -14.60 2.26
N GLN A 119 -1.70 -15.79 1.73
CA GLN A 119 -0.87 -16.19 0.58
C GLN A 119 -1.55 -15.95 -0.79
N GLN A 120 -2.82 -15.54 -0.80
CA GLN A 120 -3.56 -15.32 -2.04
C GLN A 120 -3.44 -13.89 -2.55
N LEU A 121 -3.11 -13.74 -3.82
CA LEU A 121 -3.17 -12.46 -4.52
C LEU A 121 -4.62 -12.13 -4.86
N TYR A 122 -5.13 -11.06 -4.29
CA TYR A 122 -6.49 -10.57 -4.51
C TYR A 122 -6.56 -9.52 -5.60
N ALA A 123 -5.61 -8.60 -5.64
CA ALA A 123 -5.58 -7.55 -6.64
C ALA A 123 -4.15 -7.14 -6.99
N ALA A 124 -3.98 -6.46 -8.11
CA ALA A 124 -2.73 -5.84 -8.50
C ALA A 124 -2.99 -4.49 -9.15
N ARG A 125 -2.09 -3.53 -8.92
CA ARG A 125 -2.15 -2.18 -9.48
C ARG A 125 -0.88 -1.87 -10.28
N VAL A 126 -1.07 -1.37 -11.51
CA VAL A 126 -0.02 -0.82 -12.37
C VAL A 126 -0.42 0.60 -12.77
N GLY A 127 0.32 1.57 -12.31
CA GLY A 127 -0.04 2.98 -12.51
C GLY A 127 -1.44 3.31 -11.96
N ALA A 128 -2.31 3.85 -12.81
CA ALA A 128 -3.69 4.18 -12.47
C ALA A 128 -4.65 2.97 -12.45
N TRP A 129 -4.22 1.82 -12.98
CA TRP A 129 -5.10 0.68 -13.21
C TRP A 129 -4.96 -0.37 -12.14
N LYS A 130 -6.08 -0.80 -11.56
CA LYS A 130 -6.16 -1.83 -10.54
C LYS A 130 -7.11 -2.94 -10.99
N ALA A 131 -6.58 -4.17 -11.01
CA ALA A 131 -7.33 -5.37 -11.34
C ALA A 131 -7.56 -6.20 -10.09
N HIS A 132 -8.81 -6.60 -9.83
CA HIS A 132 -9.18 -7.54 -8.78
C HIS A 132 -9.41 -8.92 -9.36
N PHE A 133 -8.58 -9.87 -9.00
CA PHE A 133 -8.72 -11.31 -9.33
C PHE A 133 -9.67 -12.00 -8.37
N ILE A 134 -9.68 -11.53 -7.12
CA ILE A 134 -10.56 -11.98 -6.05
C ILE A 134 -11.10 -10.74 -5.34
N THR A 135 -12.39 -10.69 -5.08
CA THR A 135 -13.02 -9.62 -4.30
C THR A 135 -13.59 -10.14 -2.99
N ARG A 136 -13.54 -9.30 -1.96
CA ARG A 136 -14.22 -9.48 -0.68
C ARG A 136 -14.40 -8.10 -0.04
N SER A 137 -15.58 -7.82 0.51
CA SER A 137 -15.93 -6.47 0.98
C SER A 137 -15.23 -6.08 2.29
N SER A 138 -15.02 -7.02 3.21
CA SER A 138 -14.30 -6.78 4.46
C SER A 138 -14.00 -8.10 5.21
N TYR A 139 -13.62 -8.01 6.49
CA TYR A 139 -13.72 -9.13 7.43
C TYR A 139 -15.18 -9.42 7.75
N GLY A 140 -15.54 -10.67 7.89
CA GLY A 140 -16.90 -11.07 8.21
C GLY A 140 -17.36 -12.30 7.43
N PRO A 141 -18.67 -12.56 7.38
CA PRO A 141 -19.24 -13.74 6.74
C PRO A 141 -19.17 -13.72 5.21
N ASP A 142 -18.88 -12.57 4.61
CA ASP A 142 -18.79 -12.40 3.17
C ASP A 142 -17.76 -13.35 2.57
N LYS A 143 -18.19 -14.14 1.61
CA LYS A 143 -17.30 -15.06 0.89
C LYS A 143 -16.46 -14.28 -0.12
N ALA A 144 -15.23 -14.74 -0.31
CA ALA A 144 -14.40 -14.29 -1.42
C ALA A 144 -14.99 -14.77 -2.75
N VAL A 145 -14.99 -13.89 -3.75
CA VAL A 145 -15.46 -14.19 -5.11
C VAL A 145 -14.26 -14.11 -6.05
N SER A 146 -13.94 -15.23 -6.69
CA SER A 146 -12.90 -15.28 -7.73
C SER A 146 -13.49 -14.91 -9.08
N HIS A 147 -12.75 -14.12 -9.85
CA HIS A 147 -13.14 -13.64 -11.17
C HIS A 147 -12.26 -14.27 -12.24
N GLU A 148 -12.87 -14.95 -13.22
CA GLU A 148 -12.16 -15.47 -14.39
C GLU A 148 -11.59 -14.31 -15.23
N ILE A 149 -12.42 -13.31 -15.48
CA ILE A 149 -12.01 -11.99 -15.99
C ILE A 149 -11.95 -11.06 -14.78
N PRO A 150 -10.78 -10.55 -14.40
CA PRO A 150 -10.64 -9.64 -13.24
C PRO A 150 -11.53 -8.41 -13.40
N GLU A 151 -12.10 -7.91 -12.32
CA GLU A 151 -12.67 -6.57 -12.32
C GLU A 151 -11.54 -5.55 -12.50
N LEU A 152 -11.74 -4.55 -13.36
CA LEU A 152 -10.73 -3.54 -13.68
C LEU A 152 -11.26 -2.12 -13.41
N TYR A 153 -10.45 -1.34 -12.69
CA TYR A 153 -10.78 0.04 -12.33
C TYR A 153 -9.61 0.98 -12.63
N ASN A 154 -9.93 2.19 -13.10
CA ASN A 154 -8.97 3.29 -13.11
C ASN A 154 -9.14 4.06 -11.79
N VAL A 155 -8.31 3.76 -10.78
CA VAL A 155 -8.46 4.30 -9.43
C VAL A 155 -8.04 5.77 -9.27
N GLU A 156 -7.52 6.40 -10.32
CA GLU A 156 -7.31 7.85 -10.35
C GLU A 156 -8.58 8.59 -10.77
N GLN A 157 -9.35 8.02 -11.68
CA GLN A 157 -10.61 8.59 -12.18
C GLN A 157 -11.83 8.08 -11.41
N ASP A 158 -11.75 6.84 -10.91
CA ASP A 158 -12.79 6.15 -10.13
C ASP A 158 -12.17 5.55 -8.84
N PRO A 159 -11.77 6.39 -7.88
CA PRO A 159 -11.20 5.90 -6.62
C PRO A 159 -12.18 5.10 -5.76
N SER A 160 -13.48 5.19 -6.09
CA SER A 160 -14.55 4.44 -5.43
C SER A 160 -14.77 3.06 -6.03
N GLU A 161 -14.06 2.71 -7.11
CA GLU A 161 -14.10 1.39 -7.76
C GLU A 161 -15.55 0.94 -8.09
N ILE A 162 -16.33 1.87 -8.68
CA ILE A 162 -17.76 1.66 -9.02
C ILE A 162 -17.92 1.15 -10.44
N ARG A 163 -17.04 1.60 -11.37
CA ARG A 163 -17.17 1.34 -12.81
C ARG A 163 -16.17 0.29 -13.24
N ASN A 164 -16.57 -0.99 -13.20
CA ASN A 164 -15.77 -2.05 -13.79
C ASN A 164 -15.71 -1.84 -15.32
N VAL A 165 -14.51 -1.70 -15.87
CA VAL A 165 -14.24 -1.46 -17.30
C VAL A 165 -13.43 -2.59 -17.95
N ALA A 166 -13.43 -3.77 -17.36
CA ALA A 166 -12.67 -4.93 -17.80
C ALA A 166 -12.94 -5.33 -19.26
N ASP A 167 -14.21 -5.25 -19.68
CA ASP A 167 -14.67 -5.55 -21.05
C ASP A 167 -14.11 -4.61 -22.11
N LYS A 168 -13.74 -3.39 -21.72
CA LYS A 168 -13.24 -2.33 -22.61
C LYS A 168 -11.72 -2.29 -22.71
N HIS A 169 -11.03 -2.92 -21.77
CA HIS A 169 -9.57 -2.82 -21.63
C HIS A 169 -8.90 -4.18 -21.39
N PRO A 170 -9.12 -5.20 -22.24
CA PRO A 170 -8.50 -6.51 -22.08
C PRO A 170 -6.96 -6.45 -22.17
N GLU A 171 -6.42 -5.49 -22.91
CA GLU A 171 -4.98 -5.23 -23.05
C GLU A 171 -4.34 -4.78 -21.71
N ILE A 172 -5.08 -3.99 -20.92
CA ILE A 172 -4.63 -3.56 -19.59
C ILE A 172 -4.59 -4.75 -18.62
N ILE A 173 -5.62 -5.60 -18.66
CA ILE A 173 -5.66 -6.83 -17.85
C ILE A 173 -4.48 -7.73 -18.22
N ALA A 174 -4.18 -7.90 -19.50
CA ALA A 174 -3.04 -8.68 -19.96
C ALA A 174 -1.70 -8.12 -19.43
N SER A 175 -1.53 -6.80 -19.49
CA SER A 175 -0.35 -6.10 -18.95
C SER A 175 -0.20 -6.31 -17.44
N ILE A 176 -1.29 -6.17 -16.67
CA ILE A 176 -1.27 -6.39 -15.21
C ILE A 176 -0.95 -7.85 -14.90
N ARG A 177 -1.54 -8.82 -15.62
CA ARG A 177 -1.21 -10.25 -15.45
C ARG A 177 0.28 -10.52 -15.70
N ALA A 178 0.86 -9.95 -16.76
CA ALA A 178 2.28 -10.09 -17.05
C ALA A 178 3.16 -9.52 -15.93
N ALA A 179 2.82 -8.35 -15.39
CA ALA A 179 3.51 -7.75 -14.25
C ALA A 179 3.40 -8.61 -12.98
N VAL A 180 2.22 -9.20 -12.74
CA VAL A 180 1.99 -10.14 -11.62
C VAL A 180 2.84 -11.38 -11.77
N GLU A 181 2.92 -11.98 -12.95
CA GLU A 181 3.76 -13.17 -13.18
C GLU A 181 5.25 -12.86 -12.96
N LYS A 182 5.73 -11.69 -13.44
CA LYS A 182 7.08 -11.22 -13.13
C LYS A 182 7.33 -11.09 -11.63
N HIS A 183 6.37 -10.54 -10.88
CA HIS A 183 6.44 -10.42 -9.43
C HIS A 183 6.45 -11.81 -8.77
N ARG A 184 5.54 -12.72 -9.14
CA ARG A 184 5.46 -14.08 -8.59
C ARG A 184 6.75 -14.88 -8.76
N ALA A 185 7.46 -14.66 -9.85
CA ALA A 185 8.76 -15.31 -10.08
C ALA A 185 9.84 -14.92 -9.04
N THR A 186 9.65 -13.80 -8.33
CA THR A 186 10.56 -13.34 -7.26
C THR A 186 10.07 -13.70 -5.85
N VAL A 187 8.83 -14.15 -5.71
CA VAL A 187 8.23 -14.48 -4.41
C VAL A 187 8.43 -15.96 -4.11
N LYS A 188 8.97 -16.24 -2.92
CA LYS A 188 9.08 -17.59 -2.40
C LYS A 188 8.14 -17.74 -1.21
N GLU A 189 7.15 -18.63 -1.35
CA GLU A 189 6.25 -18.95 -0.25
C GLU A 189 7.03 -19.64 0.88
N VAL A 190 6.75 -19.20 2.11
CA VAL A 190 7.28 -19.82 3.33
C VAL A 190 6.12 -20.15 4.27
N PRO A 191 6.22 -21.22 5.09
CA PRO A 191 5.23 -21.51 6.11
C PRO A 191 5.04 -20.33 7.07
N ASN A 192 3.82 -20.14 7.56
CA ASN A 192 3.54 -19.10 8.55
C ASN A 192 4.25 -19.45 9.88
N GLN A 193 5.29 -18.69 10.20
CA GLN A 193 6.12 -18.94 11.38
C GLN A 193 5.35 -18.72 12.70
N LEU A 194 4.31 -17.89 12.70
CA LEU A 194 3.50 -17.66 13.90
C LEU A 194 2.61 -18.85 14.22
N GLU A 195 2.13 -19.58 13.22
CA GLU A 195 1.36 -20.83 13.44
C GLU A 195 2.25 -21.93 14.02
N GLY A 196 3.50 -22.07 13.55
CA GLY A 196 4.46 -23.05 14.07
C GLY A 196 4.86 -22.81 15.54
N VAL A 197 4.87 -21.56 15.99
CA VAL A 197 5.18 -21.22 17.41
C VAL A 197 4.01 -21.57 18.34
N VAL A 198 2.75 -21.45 17.88
CA VAL A 198 1.57 -21.78 18.69
C VAL A 198 1.43 -23.28 18.87
N GLU A 199 1.79 -24.11 17.88
CA GLU A 199 1.78 -25.57 18.00
C GLU A 199 2.86 -26.09 18.95
N ALA A 200 4.02 -25.43 19.02
CA ALA A 200 5.10 -25.80 19.96
C ALA A 200 4.81 -25.43 21.43
N ALA A 201 3.81 -24.58 21.69
CA ALA A 201 3.41 -24.12 23.03
C ALA A 201 2.25 -24.92 23.64
N LYS A 202 1.74 -25.93 22.95
CA LYS A 202 0.72 -26.89 23.42
C LYS A 202 1.35 -28.19 23.85
#